data_ea020a0695cee7a2a6bc5336d154bae8
#
_entry.id   ea020a0695cee7a2a6bc5336d154bae8
#
_cell.length_a   1.000
_cell.length_b   1.000
_cell.length_c   1.000
_cell.angle_alpha   90.00
_cell.angle_beta   90.00
_cell.angle_gamma   90.00
#
_symmetry.space_group_name_H-M   'P 1'
#
loop_
_entity.id
_entity.type
_entity.pdbx_description
1 polymer ?
#
loop_
_entity_poly.entity_id
_entity_poly.type
_entity_poly.pdbx_seq_one_letter_code
_entity_poly.pdbx_strand_id
1 'polypeptide(L)'
;IVKKLENDKYLFVIKQQYTKEIQESRFSILEDVKTVNIGNDMAVTLSIGMGMNGDSYIRNYEYARTAIDMALGRGGDQAVVKDGTKIRYYGGKSQQLEKTTRVKARVKAHAMRELMDTKDKMLIMGHKIGDTDSFGAAIGIWRIATSFNKKARIVINGVNSSVKPMMARFENSSDYPEDLFLTGEEAAEWADSNTMLVVVDVNRPSITEAPELLKQIKTIVVLDHHRQSSEIIDNAVLSYVEPYASSACEMVAEVLQYIGDDGIKIKPAEADAMYAGIVIDTNNFMNQAGVRTFEAAAFLRRNGADVVRVRKLFRDRLEDYRARAEAIQKAEIYHGAFAISVCPSEGLESPTVVG
;
A
#
# COMPACT_ATOMS: atom_id res chain seq x y z
N ILE A 1 7.95 -14.35 -30.09
CA ILE A 1 6.59 -13.79 -30.08
C ILE A 1 6.48 -12.92 -28.84
N VAL A 2 5.93 -11.73 -29.00
CA VAL A 2 5.67 -10.80 -27.90
C VAL A 2 4.18 -10.51 -27.90
N LYS A 3 3.56 -10.61 -26.72
CA LYS A 3 2.13 -10.27 -26.53
C LYS A 3 1.99 -9.40 -25.28
N LYS A 4 1.35 -8.24 -25.41
CA LYS A 4 0.93 -7.42 -24.29
C LYS A 4 -0.29 -8.09 -23.64
N LEU A 5 -0.22 -8.35 -22.34
CA LEU A 5 -1.32 -8.93 -21.56
C LEU A 5 -2.11 -7.84 -20.85
N GLU A 6 -1.43 -6.93 -20.17
CA GLU A 6 -1.97 -5.79 -19.42
C GLU A 6 -1.11 -4.55 -19.67
N ASN A 7 -1.41 -3.43 -19.05
CA ASN A 7 -0.67 -2.18 -19.31
C ASN A 7 0.83 -2.28 -19.03
N ASP A 8 1.21 -3.06 -18.03
CA ASP A 8 2.59 -3.24 -17.56
C ASP A 8 3.08 -4.70 -17.65
N LYS A 9 2.29 -5.62 -18.25
CA LYS A 9 2.61 -7.04 -18.36
C LYS A 9 2.71 -7.50 -19.80
N TYR A 10 3.81 -8.15 -20.10
CA TYR A 10 4.12 -8.68 -21.42
C TYR A 10 4.50 -10.15 -21.34
N LEU A 11 4.02 -10.93 -22.28
CA LEU A 11 4.43 -12.32 -22.48
C LEU A 11 5.41 -12.41 -23.66
N PHE A 12 6.56 -13.02 -23.39
CA PHE A 12 7.56 -13.33 -24.41
C PHE A 12 7.66 -14.84 -24.61
N VAL A 13 7.58 -15.29 -25.83
CA VAL A 13 7.89 -16.68 -26.21
C VAL A 13 9.16 -16.66 -27.04
N ILE A 14 10.24 -17.21 -26.51
CA ILE A 14 11.56 -17.24 -27.10
C ILE A 14 12.00 -18.68 -27.38
N LYS A 15 12.89 -18.85 -28.37
CA LYS A 15 13.47 -20.18 -28.66
C LYS A 15 14.47 -20.55 -27.56
N GLN A 16 14.51 -21.83 -27.24
CA GLN A 16 15.37 -22.35 -26.16
C GLN A 16 16.87 -22.03 -26.41
N GLN A 17 17.32 -21.96 -27.64
CA GLN A 17 18.72 -21.64 -27.96
C GLN A 17 19.19 -20.28 -27.39
N TYR A 18 18.29 -19.30 -27.20
CA TYR A 18 18.63 -17.99 -26.66
C TYR A 18 18.58 -17.91 -25.15
N THR A 19 18.02 -18.92 -24.47
CA THR A 19 17.85 -18.90 -23.00
C THR A 19 19.20 -18.95 -22.28
N LYS A 20 20.18 -19.60 -22.86
CA LYS A 20 21.54 -19.71 -22.30
C LYS A 20 22.24 -18.36 -22.32
N GLU A 21 22.22 -17.64 -23.42
CA GLU A 21 22.81 -16.32 -23.57
C GLU A 21 22.20 -15.30 -22.59
N ILE A 22 20.87 -15.31 -22.45
CA ILE A 22 20.17 -14.44 -21.49
C ILE A 22 20.58 -14.73 -20.05
N GLN A 23 20.78 -16.00 -19.69
CA GLN A 23 21.22 -16.38 -18.35
C GLN A 23 22.71 -16.07 -18.13
N GLU A 24 23.56 -16.26 -19.13
CA GLU A 24 24.99 -15.93 -19.07
C GLU A 24 25.24 -14.44 -18.93
N SER A 25 24.45 -13.60 -19.62
CA SER A 25 24.44 -12.13 -19.44
C SER A 25 23.84 -11.71 -18.09
N ARG A 26 23.38 -12.65 -17.27
CA ARG A 26 22.70 -12.40 -16.00
C ARG A 26 21.51 -11.45 -16.13
N PHE A 27 20.79 -11.52 -17.26
CA PHE A 27 19.68 -10.63 -17.55
C PHE A 27 20.11 -9.16 -17.51
N SER A 28 21.13 -8.77 -18.29
CA SER A 28 21.67 -7.40 -18.37
C SER A 28 20.58 -6.35 -18.63
N ILE A 29 19.49 -6.73 -19.28
CA ILE A 29 18.32 -5.90 -19.51
C ILE A 29 17.73 -5.28 -18.22
N LEU A 30 17.95 -5.91 -17.05
CA LEU A 30 17.52 -5.35 -15.76
C LEU A 30 18.27 -4.05 -15.42
N GLU A 31 19.52 -3.96 -15.82
CA GLU A 31 20.32 -2.73 -15.63
C GLU A 31 20.10 -1.75 -16.79
N ASP A 32 19.96 -2.25 -18.02
CA ASP A 32 19.73 -1.42 -19.21
C ASP A 32 18.44 -0.61 -19.07
N VAL A 33 17.38 -1.22 -18.55
CA VAL A 33 16.08 -0.58 -18.35
C VAL A 33 16.14 0.59 -17.35
N LYS A 34 17.04 0.54 -16.38
CA LYS A 34 17.22 1.61 -15.37
C LYS A 34 17.82 2.89 -15.97
N THR A 35 18.50 2.77 -17.12
CA THR A 35 19.07 3.90 -17.83
C THR A 35 18.06 4.66 -18.67
N VAL A 36 16.85 4.10 -18.85
CA VAL A 36 15.79 4.73 -19.63
C VAL A 36 15.24 5.93 -18.89
N ASN A 37 15.49 7.12 -19.42
CA ASN A 37 14.97 8.37 -18.91
C ASN A 37 14.09 9.04 -19.99
N ILE A 38 12.79 9.09 -19.72
CA ILE A 38 11.78 9.74 -20.56
C ILE A 38 11.09 10.89 -19.80
N GLY A 39 11.79 11.49 -18.84
CA GLY A 39 11.24 12.52 -17.95
C GLY A 39 10.62 11.96 -16.66
N ASN A 40 10.93 10.72 -16.32
CA ASN A 40 10.46 10.07 -15.10
C ASN A 40 11.37 10.42 -13.91
N ASP A 41 10.78 10.77 -12.79
CA ASP A 41 11.49 11.03 -11.51
C ASP A 41 12.04 9.75 -10.87
N MET A 42 11.56 8.59 -11.28
CA MET A 42 11.96 7.28 -10.76
C MET A 42 12.57 6.42 -11.86
N ALA A 43 13.62 5.68 -11.54
CA ALA A 43 14.19 4.72 -12.46
C ALA A 43 13.15 3.65 -12.85
N VAL A 44 13.05 3.37 -14.15
CA VAL A 44 12.23 2.25 -14.65
C VAL A 44 12.84 0.94 -14.17
N THR A 45 12.04 0.04 -13.64
CA THR A 45 12.48 -1.30 -13.24
C THR A 45 11.75 -2.39 -13.98
N LEU A 46 12.36 -3.55 -14.09
CA LEU A 46 11.80 -4.69 -14.80
C LEU A 46 11.85 -5.94 -13.91
N SER A 47 10.74 -6.66 -13.85
CA SER A 47 10.67 -7.98 -13.21
C SER A 47 10.41 -9.04 -14.27
N ILE A 48 11.16 -10.14 -14.25
CA ILE A 48 11.10 -11.18 -15.28
C ILE A 48 10.86 -12.54 -14.61
N GLY A 49 9.84 -13.25 -15.07
CA GLY A 49 9.64 -14.67 -14.77
C GLY A 49 9.89 -15.52 -16.03
N MET A 50 10.86 -16.42 -15.99
CA MET A 50 11.16 -17.33 -17.09
C MET A 50 10.83 -18.77 -16.70
N GLY A 51 10.01 -19.44 -17.51
CA GLY A 51 9.72 -20.87 -17.40
C GLY A 51 10.36 -21.65 -18.55
N MET A 52 11.05 -22.75 -18.22
CA MET A 52 11.73 -23.56 -19.23
C MET A 52 11.75 -25.04 -18.87
N ASN A 53 11.97 -25.88 -19.90
CA ASN A 53 12.06 -27.35 -19.78
C ASN A 53 10.82 -28.03 -19.17
N GLY A 54 9.64 -27.42 -19.32
CA GLY A 54 8.36 -28.11 -19.10
C GLY A 54 8.04 -29.04 -20.27
N ASP A 55 7.16 -29.99 -20.01
CA ASP A 55 6.71 -30.99 -21.01
C ASP A 55 5.77 -30.38 -22.07
N SER A 56 5.29 -29.17 -21.84
CA SER A 56 4.39 -28.45 -22.75
C SER A 56 4.59 -26.93 -22.66
N TYR A 57 4.08 -26.18 -23.67
CA TYR A 57 4.07 -24.72 -23.62
C TYR A 57 3.23 -24.19 -22.44
N ILE A 58 2.15 -24.87 -22.11
CA ILE A 58 1.30 -24.52 -20.94
C ILE A 58 2.12 -24.66 -19.65
N ARG A 59 2.89 -25.74 -19.52
CA ARG A 59 3.72 -25.96 -18.34
C ARG A 59 4.84 -24.93 -18.20
N ASN A 60 5.46 -24.55 -19.33
CA ASN A 60 6.45 -23.46 -19.33
C ASN A 60 5.81 -22.12 -18.95
N TYR A 61 4.56 -21.85 -19.35
CA TYR A 61 3.82 -20.66 -18.94
C TYR A 61 3.51 -20.67 -17.43
N GLU A 62 3.08 -21.79 -16.88
CA GLU A 62 2.87 -21.95 -15.42
C GLU A 62 4.17 -21.72 -14.64
N TYR A 63 5.28 -22.25 -15.15
CA TYR A 63 6.60 -22.00 -14.56
C TYR A 63 6.97 -20.50 -14.61
N ALA A 64 6.73 -19.85 -15.73
CA ALA A 64 6.98 -18.42 -15.87
C ALA A 64 6.10 -17.58 -14.91
N ARG A 65 4.83 -17.94 -14.73
CA ARG A 65 3.94 -17.31 -13.76
C ARG A 65 4.46 -17.50 -12.33
N THR A 66 4.77 -18.71 -11.94
CA THR A 66 5.36 -18.97 -10.62
C THR A 66 6.64 -18.15 -10.41
N ALA A 67 7.48 -18.08 -11.44
CA ALA A 67 8.75 -17.35 -11.37
C ALA A 67 8.54 -15.83 -11.26
N ILE A 68 7.58 -15.24 -11.97
CA ILE A 68 7.29 -13.80 -11.85
C ILE A 68 6.68 -13.47 -10.48
N ASP A 69 5.81 -14.33 -9.95
CA ASP A 69 5.25 -14.15 -8.60
C ASP A 69 6.36 -14.19 -7.54
N MET A 70 7.35 -15.09 -7.70
CA MET A 70 8.52 -15.13 -6.82
C MET A 70 9.41 -13.89 -6.96
N ALA A 71 9.58 -13.34 -8.17
CA ALA A 71 10.33 -12.12 -8.38
C ALA A 71 9.63 -10.92 -7.70
N LEU A 72 8.32 -10.79 -7.89
CA LEU A 72 7.52 -9.73 -7.29
C LEU A 72 7.43 -9.85 -5.76
N GLY A 73 7.24 -11.07 -5.24
CA GLY A 73 7.23 -11.35 -3.80
C GLY A 73 8.55 -11.04 -3.08
N ARG A 74 9.65 -10.86 -3.84
CA ARG A 74 10.97 -10.44 -3.32
C ARG A 74 11.27 -8.96 -3.57
N GLY A 75 10.27 -8.17 -3.95
CA GLY A 75 10.40 -6.74 -4.20
C GLY A 75 10.63 -6.34 -5.66
N GLY A 76 10.54 -7.28 -6.61
CA GLY A 76 10.73 -6.98 -8.04
C GLY A 76 12.19 -6.67 -8.43
N ASP A 77 12.37 -5.97 -9.56
CA ASP A 77 13.67 -5.58 -10.11
C ASP A 77 14.67 -6.75 -10.23
N GLN A 78 14.17 -7.90 -10.65
CA GLN A 78 14.94 -9.13 -10.75
C GLN A 78 14.35 -10.10 -11.77
N ALA A 79 15.17 -11.05 -12.21
CA ALA A 79 14.68 -12.17 -12.99
C ALA A 79 14.74 -13.48 -12.18
N VAL A 80 13.68 -14.25 -12.28
CA VAL A 80 13.61 -15.59 -11.73
C VAL A 80 13.40 -16.59 -12.83
N VAL A 81 14.21 -17.64 -12.86
CA VAL A 81 14.11 -18.73 -13.84
C VAL A 81 13.66 -20.00 -13.11
N LYS A 82 12.53 -20.54 -13.54
CA LYS A 82 12.06 -21.85 -13.11
C LYS A 82 12.31 -22.88 -14.22
N ASP A 83 13.16 -23.84 -13.90
CA ASP A 83 13.60 -24.91 -14.79
C ASP A 83 13.25 -26.27 -14.14
N GLY A 84 12.06 -26.77 -14.45
CA GLY A 84 11.51 -27.91 -13.72
C GLY A 84 11.37 -27.62 -12.21
N THR A 85 12.12 -28.34 -11.41
CA THR A 85 12.17 -28.16 -9.93
C THR A 85 13.22 -27.12 -9.50
N LYS A 86 14.14 -26.73 -10.39
CA LYS A 86 15.22 -25.80 -10.09
C LYS A 86 14.75 -24.36 -10.26
N ILE A 87 15.12 -23.50 -9.31
CA ILE A 87 14.84 -22.07 -9.35
C ILE A 87 16.17 -21.33 -9.24
N ARG A 88 16.37 -20.35 -10.11
CA ARG A 88 17.55 -19.48 -10.12
C ARG A 88 17.11 -18.04 -10.10
N TYR A 89 17.84 -17.21 -9.35
CA TYR A 89 17.57 -15.78 -9.20
C TYR A 89 18.70 -14.97 -9.83
N TYR A 90 18.36 -13.89 -10.54
CA TYR A 90 19.29 -12.97 -11.20
C TYR A 90 18.86 -11.55 -10.88
N GLY A 91 19.79 -10.66 -10.55
CA GLY A 91 19.49 -9.30 -10.10
C GLY A 91 19.00 -9.28 -8.65
N GLY A 92 18.28 -8.24 -8.28
CA GLY A 92 17.74 -8.09 -6.93
C GLY A 92 18.85 -7.82 -5.89
N LYS A 93 19.38 -6.60 -5.89
CA LYS A 93 20.29 -6.12 -4.83
C LYS A 93 19.46 -5.67 -3.62
N SER A 94 18.86 -6.62 -2.89
CA SER A 94 18.04 -6.33 -1.71
C SER A 94 18.75 -5.44 -0.69
N GLN A 95 20.04 -5.64 -0.44
CA GLN A 95 20.79 -4.83 0.53
C GLN A 95 21.08 -3.39 0.09
N GLN A 96 21.20 -3.11 -1.20
CA GLN A 96 21.43 -1.75 -1.72
C GLN A 96 20.13 -0.97 -1.82
N LEU A 97 19.01 -1.64 -2.15
CA LEU A 97 17.67 -1.05 -2.12
C LEU A 97 17.27 -0.66 -0.69
N GLU A 98 17.50 -1.52 0.30
CA GLU A 98 17.21 -1.24 1.70
C GLU A 98 17.96 0.00 2.23
N LYS A 99 19.25 0.15 1.91
CA LYS A 99 20.00 1.35 2.31
C LYS A 99 19.46 2.61 1.67
N THR A 100 19.13 2.56 0.37
CA THR A 100 18.60 3.73 -0.36
C THR A 100 17.19 4.09 0.10
N THR A 101 16.33 3.13 0.41
CA THR A 101 14.96 3.40 0.87
C THR A 101 14.93 3.99 2.28
N ARG A 102 15.76 3.51 3.21
CA ARG A 102 15.90 4.11 4.55
C ARG A 102 16.43 5.55 4.49
N VAL A 103 17.39 5.83 3.60
CA VAL A 103 17.87 7.19 3.38
C VAL A 103 16.76 8.06 2.80
N LYS A 104 16.00 7.57 1.83
CA LYS A 104 14.82 8.27 1.29
C LYS A 104 13.79 8.57 2.38
N ALA A 105 13.40 7.57 3.16
CA ALA A 105 12.42 7.73 4.24
C ALA A 105 12.88 8.82 5.23
N ARG A 106 14.15 8.81 5.62
CA ARG A 106 14.73 9.84 6.49
C ARG A 106 14.70 11.23 5.87
N VAL A 107 15.12 11.36 4.61
CA VAL A 107 15.11 12.65 3.88
C VAL A 107 13.68 13.18 3.75
N LYS A 108 12.71 12.30 3.38
CA LYS A 108 11.31 12.69 3.25
C LYS A 108 10.69 13.05 4.61
N ALA A 109 11.03 12.34 5.69
CA ALA A 109 10.60 12.69 7.04
C ALA A 109 11.10 14.09 7.46
N HIS A 110 12.38 14.41 7.22
CA HIS A 110 12.92 15.74 7.50
C HIS A 110 12.27 16.83 6.66
N ALA A 111 12.11 16.60 5.34
CA ALA A 111 11.41 17.55 4.46
C ALA A 111 9.97 17.80 4.90
N MET A 112 9.23 16.74 5.29
CA MET A 112 7.90 16.86 5.85
C MET A 112 7.91 17.69 7.14
N ARG A 113 8.90 17.49 8.02
CA ARG A 113 9.05 18.25 9.26
C ARG A 113 9.24 19.74 8.97
N GLU A 114 10.13 20.11 8.04
CA GLU A 114 10.34 21.51 7.67
C GLU A 114 9.06 22.17 7.14
N LEU A 115 8.28 21.45 6.31
CA LEU A 115 6.99 21.95 5.83
C LEU A 115 5.98 22.14 6.98
N MET A 116 5.92 21.18 7.92
CA MET A 116 5.06 21.26 9.10
C MET A 116 5.42 22.45 9.99
N ASP A 117 6.69 22.79 10.14
CA ASP A 117 7.12 23.90 11.00
C ASP A 117 6.63 25.26 10.49
N THR A 118 6.33 25.38 9.19
CA THR A 118 5.76 26.57 8.56
C THR A 118 4.23 26.68 8.70
N LYS A 119 3.55 25.69 9.27
CA LYS A 119 2.09 25.60 9.32
C LYS A 119 1.61 25.30 10.74
N ASP A 120 0.40 25.80 11.07
CA ASP A 120 -0.22 25.55 12.39
C ASP A 120 -1.29 24.47 12.33
N LYS A 121 -1.86 24.26 11.14
CA LYS A 121 -2.97 23.33 10.91
C LYS A 121 -2.60 22.24 9.92
N MET A 122 -3.11 21.04 10.14
CA MET A 122 -2.97 19.93 9.22
C MET A 122 -4.31 19.25 8.97
N LEU A 123 -4.64 19.06 7.71
CA LEU A 123 -5.67 18.14 7.26
C LEU A 123 -5.04 16.89 6.68
N ILE A 124 -5.62 15.75 6.97
CA ILE A 124 -5.14 14.46 6.50
C ILE A 124 -6.31 13.77 5.80
N MET A 125 -6.12 13.31 4.58
CA MET A 125 -7.13 12.55 3.86
C MET A 125 -6.53 11.36 3.12
N GLY A 126 -7.33 10.33 2.94
CA GLY A 126 -7.01 9.18 2.11
C GLY A 126 -7.83 9.13 0.83
N HIS A 127 -8.10 7.92 0.35
CA HIS A 127 -8.97 7.71 -0.81
C HIS A 127 -10.45 7.58 -0.40
N LYS A 128 -11.34 7.89 -1.34
CA LYS A 128 -12.81 8.00 -1.14
C LYS A 128 -13.47 6.71 -0.62
N ILE A 129 -12.94 5.54 -0.96
CA ILE A 129 -13.41 4.27 -0.43
C ILE A 129 -12.42 3.84 0.67
N GLY A 130 -12.29 4.65 1.73
CA GLY A 130 -11.29 4.48 2.76
C GLY A 130 -11.23 3.04 3.29
N ASP A 131 -10.03 2.47 3.29
CA ASP A 131 -9.76 1.14 3.85
C ASP A 131 -8.93 1.23 5.14
N THR A 132 -8.50 0.09 5.61
CA THR A 132 -7.76 -0.04 6.86
C THR A 132 -6.36 0.59 6.77
N ASP A 133 -5.70 0.53 5.61
CA ASP A 133 -4.36 1.10 5.44
C ASP A 133 -4.42 2.62 5.38
N SER A 134 -5.32 3.14 4.56
CA SER A 134 -5.58 4.58 4.48
C SER A 134 -5.93 5.19 5.84
N PHE A 135 -6.83 4.53 6.61
CA PHE A 135 -7.21 4.97 7.95
C PHE A 135 -6.03 4.93 8.93
N GLY A 136 -5.31 3.81 8.98
CA GLY A 136 -4.15 3.65 9.88
C GLY A 136 -3.04 4.64 9.58
N ALA A 137 -2.74 4.87 8.28
CA ALA A 137 -1.77 5.86 7.84
C ALA A 137 -2.19 7.28 8.26
N ALA A 138 -3.48 7.63 8.09
CA ALA A 138 -4.00 8.93 8.51
C ALA A 138 -3.86 9.15 10.04
N ILE A 139 -4.15 8.14 10.85
CA ILE A 139 -3.94 8.17 12.30
C ILE A 139 -2.47 8.38 12.65
N GLY A 140 -1.55 7.70 11.97
CA GLY A 140 -0.11 7.86 12.18
C GLY A 140 0.36 9.30 11.87
N ILE A 141 -0.08 9.89 10.77
CA ILE A 141 0.21 11.29 10.41
C ILE A 141 -0.42 12.27 11.41
N TRP A 142 -1.65 11.99 11.87
CA TRP A 142 -2.29 12.79 12.90
C TRP A 142 -1.45 12.78 14.20
N ARG A 143 -0.92 11.62 14.60
CA ARG A 143 -0.02 11.51 15.76
C ARG A 143 1.26 12.32 15.56
N ILE A 144 1.85 12.28 14.38
CA ILE A 144 3.01 13.12 14.04
C ILE A 144 2.66 14.59 14.26
N ALA A 145 1.60 15.07 13.65
CA ALA A 145 1.16 16.46 13.75
C ALA A 145 0.98 16.93 15.20
N THR A 146 0.23 16.15 15.97
CA THR A 146 -0.07 16.49 17.38
C THR A 146 1.16 16.43 18.29
N SER A 147 2.13 15.57 17.97
CA SER A 147 3.42 15.52 18.71
C SER A 147 4.26 16.79 18.52
N PHE A 148 4.02 17.52 17.43
CA PHE A 148 4.62 18.83 17.18
C PHE A 148 3.67 20.00 17.46
N ASN A 149 2.66 19.78 18.32
CA ASN A 149 1.68 20.78 18.74
C ASN A 149 0.90 21.43 17.58
N LYS A 150 0.74 20.71 16.45
CA LYS A 150 -0.09 21.17 15.32
C LYS A 150 -1.55 20.77 15.55
N LYS A 151 -2.47 21.64 15.17
CA LYS A 151 -3.90 21.29 15.14
C LYS A 151 -4.12 20.39 13.92
N ALA A 152 -4.55 19.15 14.14
CA ALA A 152 -4.71 18.20 13.06
C ALA A 152 -6.10 17.55 13.05
N ARG A 153 -6.65 17.31 11.85
CA ARG A 153 -7.94 16.65 11.62
C ARG A 153 -7.83 15.68 10.46
N ILE A 154 -8.62 14.64 10.51
CA ILE A 154 -8.70 13.61 9.46
C ILE A 154 -10.02 13.78 8.71
N VAL A 155 -9.96 13.80 7.39
CA VAL A 155 -11.13 14.02 6.54
C VAL A 155 -11.71 12.67 6.14
N ILE A 156 -12.96 12.41 6.50
CA ILE A 156 -13.70 11.18 6.19
C ILE A 156 -15.17 11.54 5.95
N ASN A 157 -15.69 11.30 4.73
CA ASN A 157 -17.11 11.53 4.40
C ASN A 157 -17.99 10.31 4.67
N GLY A 158 -17.41 9.12 4.60
CA GLY A 158 -18.14 7.88 4.83
C GLY A 158 -17.26 6.78 5.40
N VAL A 159 -17.84 5.94 6.22
CA VAL A 159 -17.11 4.85 6.90
C VAL A 159 -17.69 3.52 6.46
N ASN A 160 -16.85 2.69 5.86
CA ASN A 160 -17.23 1.31 5.51
C ASN A 160 -17.14 0.37 6.72
N SER A 161 -17.66 -0.83 6.57
CA SER A 161 -17.69 -1.85 7.63
C SER A 161 -16.31 -2.26 8.14
N SER A 162 -15.27 -2.16 7.30
CA SER A 162 -13.89 -2.52 7.65
C SER A 162 -13.23 -1.50 8.57
N VAL A 163 -13.50 -0.21 8.36
CA VAL A 163 -12.91 0.92 9.11
C VAL A 163 -13.71 1.24 10.37
N LYS A 164 -15.05 1.06 10.34
CA LYS A 164 -15.97 1.41 11.44
C LYS A 164 -15.54 0.90 12.81
N PRO A 165 -15.13 -0.38 13.00
CA PRO A 165 -14.70 -0.88 14.30
C PRO A 165 -13.43 -0.19 14.85
N MET A 166 -12.54 0.23 13.95
CA MET A 166 -11.34 0.97 14.36
C MET A 166 -11.66 2.42 14.70
N MET A 167 -12.43 3.12 13.86
CA MET A 167 -12.84 4.50 14.06
C MET A 167 -13.56 4.68 15.40
N ALA A 168 -14.46 3.76 15.76
CA ALA A 168 -15.19 3.77 17.05
C ALA A 168 -14.27 3.77 18.27
N ARG A 169 -13.04 3.28 18.18
CA ARG A 169 -12.06 3.32 19.28
C ARG A 169 -11.49 4.71 19.53
N PHE A 170 -11.52 5.56 18.53
CA PHE A 170 -11.08 6.95 18.64
C PHE A 170 -12.23 7.86 19.06
N GLU A 171 -13.42 7.69 18.47
CA GLU A 171 -14.62 8.45 18.79
C GLU A 171 -15.10 8.25 20.25
N ASN A 172 -14.98 7.03 20.77
CA ASN A 172 -15.43 6.68 22.12
C ASN A 172 -14.32 6.80 23.18
N SER A 173 -13.28 7.59 22.92
CA SER A 173 -12.15 7.73 23.84
C SER A 173 -11.85 9.20 24.14
N SER A 174 -11.80 9.53 25.42
CA SER A 174 -11.37 10.87 25.90
C SER A 174 -9.90 11.20 25.58
N ASP A 175 -9.15 10.25 25.06
CA ASP A 175 -7.77 10.44 24.65
C ASP A 175 -7.61 11.22 23.35
N TYR A 176 -8.71 11.41 22.61
CA TYR A 176 -8.75 12.05 21.30
C TYR A 176 -9.79 13.18 21.29
N PRO A 177 -9.59 14.23 20.48
CA PRO A 177 -10.56 15.32 20.38
C PRO A 177 -11.86 14.83 19.72
N GLU A 178 -13.00 15.35 20.15
CA GLU A 178 -14.31 15.01 19.58
C GLU A 178 -14.41 15.36 18.09
N ASP A 179 -13.71 16.39 17.66
CA ASP A 179 -13.62 16.86 16.28
C ASP A 179 -12.41 16.30 15.50
N LEU A 180 -11.91 15.09 15.89
CA LEU A 180 -10.81 14.41 15.22
C LEU A 180 -11.12 14.16 13.73
N PHE A 181 -12.35 13.75 13.44
CA PHE A 181 -12.83 13.46 12.11
C PHE A 181 -13.75 14.59 11.61
N LEU A 182 -13.52 15.03 10.38
CA LEU A 182 -14.32 16.04 9.69
C LEU A 182 -14.80 15.49 8.36
N THR A 183 -15.96 15.94 7.92
CA THR A 183 -16.37 15.80 6.52
C THR A 183 -15.53 16.68 5.60
N GLY A 184 -15.58 16.46 4.28
CA GLY A 184 -14.90 17.32 3.32
C GLY A 184 -15.39 18.77 3.37
N GLU A 185 -16.69 18.99 3.60
CA GLU A 185 -17.29 20.32 3.73
C GLU A 185 -16.77 21.03 4.99
N GLU A 186 -16.81 20.38 6.14
CA GLU A 186 -16.26 20.91 7.41
C GLU A 186 -14.75 21.18 7.30
N ALA A 187 -14.02 20.31 6.63
CA ALA A 187 -12.59 20.46 6.41
C ALA A 187 -12.28 21.67 5.51
N ALA A 188 -13.10 21.92 4.49
CA ALA A 188 -12.96 23.07 3.60
C ALA A 188 -13.22 24.40 4.34
N GLU A 189 -14.18 24.42 5.27
CA GLU A 189 -14.44 25.58 6.14
C GLU A 189 -13.33 25.77 7.20
N TRP A 190 -12.78 24.66 7.71
CA TRP A 190 -11.73 24.69 8.74
C TRP A 190 -10.36 25.11 8.17
N ALA A 191 -10.11 24.85 6.87
CA ALA A 191 -8.86 25.15 6.20
C ALA A 191 -8.64 26.64 5.99
N ASP A 192 -7.38 27.08 6.11
CA ASP A 192 -6.95 28.44 5.82
C ASP A 192 -5.57 28.45 5.11
N SER A 193 -4.99 29.65 4.92
CA SER A 193 -3.67 29.80 4.29
C SER A 193 -2.53 29.17 5.08
N ASN A 194 -2.74 28.89 6.37
CA ASN A 194 -1.79 28.26 7.29
C ASN A 194 -2.02 26.77 7.48
N THR A 195 -2.80 26.16 6.58
CA THR A 195 -3.11 24.73 6.58
C THR A 195 -2.21 23.97 5.61
N MET A 196 -1.71 22.81 6.04
CA MET A 196 -1.04 21.80 5.22
C MET A 196 -2.00 20.62 5.02
N LEU A 197 -2.05 20.09 3.81
CA LEU A 197 -2.79 18.87 3.49
C LEU A 197 -1.83 17.70 3.32
N VAL A 198 -2.07 16.61 4.03
CA VAL A 198 -1.36 15.35 3.84
C VAL A 198 -2.31 14.34 3.24
N VAL A 199 -1.97 13.84 2.06
CA VAL A 199 -2.71 12.81 1.35
C VAL A 199 -1.98 11.49 1.55
N VAL A 200 -2.68 10.49 2.07
CA VAL A 200 -2.13 9.17 2.36
C VAL A 200 -2.83 8.09 1.53
N ASP A 201 -2.05 7.10 1.10
CA ASP A 201 -2.56 5.90 0.43
C ASP A 201 -3.31 6.16 -0.89
N VAL A 202 -3.04 7.31 -1.50
CA VAL A 202 -3.57 7.67 -2.82
C VAL A 202 -2.73 8.77 -3.47
N ASN A 203 -2.51 8.65 -4.78
CA ASN A 203 -1.81 9.67 -5.57
C ASN A 203 -2.66 10.23 -6.72
N ARG A 204 -3.94 9.84 -6.84
CA ARG A 204 -4.87 10.30 -7.90
C ARG A 204 -5.89 11.26 -7.33
N PRO A 205 -5.98 12.49 -7.87
CA PRO A 205 -6.94 13.50 -7.42
C PRO A 205 -8.39 13.03 -7.40
N SER A 206 -8.83 12.35 -8.46
CA SER A 206 -10.25 11.99 -8.65
C SER A 206 -10.81 11.00 -7.62
N ILE A 207 -9.96 10.25 -6.98
CA ILE A 207 -10.35 9.24 -5.99
C ILE A 207 -9.94 9.60 -4.55
N THR A 208 -9.42 10.81 -4.30
CA THR A 208 -9.20 11.30 -2.93
C THR A 208 -10.53 11.54 -2.22
N GLU A 209 -10.51 11.55 -0.89
CA GLU A 209 -11.70 11.73 -0.04
C GLU A 209 -12.41 13.08 -0.30
N ALA A 210 -11.63 14.16 -0.48
CA ALA A 210 -12.12 15.52 -0.72
C ALA A 210 -11.25 16.23 -1.78
N PRO A 211 -11.50 16.00 -3.10
CA PRO A 211 -10.69 16.53 -4.19
C PRO A 211 -10.63 18.07 -4.25
N GLU A 212 -11.63 18.74 -3.71
CA GLU A 212 -11.70 20.20 -3.62
C GLU A 212 -10.60 20.80 -2.75
N LEU A 213 -10.18 20.10 -1.69
CA LEU A 213 -9.08 20.53 -0.81
C LEU A 213 -7.73 20.61 -1.54
N LEU A 214 -7.52 19.81 -2.59
CA LEU A 214 -6.32 19.87 -3.42
C LEU A 214 -6.19 21.19 -4.19
N LYS A 215 -7.31 21.87 -4.45
CA LYS A 215 -7.33 23.18 -5.13
C LYS A 215 -7.24 24.33 -4.13
N GLN A 216 -7.78 24.13 -2.93
CA GLN A 216 -7.86 25.14 -1.89
C GLN A 216 -6.52 25.32 -1.14
N ILE A 217 -5.86 24.20 -0.82
CA ILE A 217 -4.65 24.18 0.01
C ILE A 217 -3.41 24.16 -0.88
N LYS A 218 -2.46 25.05 -0.61
CA LYS A 218 -1.23 25.19 -1.41
C LYS A 218 -0.10 24.27 -0.97
N THR A 219 -0.05 23.91 0.31
CA THR A 219 1.01 23.04 0.85
C THR A 219 0.48 21.63 0.96
N ILE A 220 0.77 20.82 -0.04
CA ILE A 220 0.29 19.43 -0.15
C ILE A 220 1.47 18.49 -0.06
N VAL A 221 1.31 17.44 0.75
CA VAL A 221 2.25 16.32 0.88
C VAL A 221 1.51 15.04 0.52
N VAL A 222 2.11 14.19 -0.30
CA VAL A 222 1.55 12.90 -0.71
C VAL A 222 2.47 11.78 -0.20
N LEU A 223 1.89 10.80 0.52
CA LEU A 223 2.54 9.55 0.92
C LEU A 223 1.71 8.39 0.39
N ASP A 224 2.25 7.64 -0.56
CA ASP A 224 1.50 6.57 -1.24
C ASP A 224 2.42 5.44 -1.68
N HIS A 225 1.90 4.21 -1.67
CA HIS A 225 2.62 3.04 -2.13
C HIS A 225 2.09 2.49 -3.46
N HIS A 226 1.04 3.10 -4.01
CA HIS A 226 0.49 2.71 -5.30
C HIS A 226 1.34 3.19 -6.47
N ARG A 227 1.33 2.45 -7.57
CA ARG A 227 1.97 2.88 -8.79
C ARG A 227 1.29 4.12 -9.35
N GLN A 228 2.09 5.08 -9.79
CA GLN A 228 1.58 6.27 -10.45
C GLN A 228 0.92 5.93 -11.78
N SER A 229 -0.20 6.56 -12.06
CA SER A 229 -0.92 6.47 -13.32
C SER A 229 -0.70 7.77 -14.14
N SER A 230 -1.44 7.94 -15.24
CA SER A 230 -1.46 9.20 -15.98
C SER A 230 -2.13 10.35 -15.21
N GLU A 231 -2.89 10.05 -14.17
CA GLU A 231 -3.51 11.01 -13.28
C GLU A 231 -2.74 11.02 -11.95
N ILE A 232 -2.13 12.14 -11.61
CA ILE A 232 -1.34 12.33 -10.38
C ILE A 232 -1.70 13.67 -9.71
N ILE A 233 -1.42 13.79 -8.43
CA ILE A 233 -1.47 15.06 -7.69
C ILE A 233 -0.19 15.83 -8.03
N ASP A 234 -0.25 16.68 -9.05
CA ASP A 234 0.90 17.39 -9.64
C ASP A 234 1.30 18.64 -8.87
N ASN A 235 0.42 19.18 -8.04
CA ASN A 235 0.67 20.37 -7.21
C ASN A 235 1.20 20.04 -5.80
N ALA A 236 1.62 18.81 -5.54
CA ALA A 236 2.24 18.42 -4.27
C ALA A 236 3.62 19.05 -4.11
N VAL A 237 3.84 19.74 -2.99
CA VAL A 237 5.16 20.30 -2.59
C VAL A 237 6.13 19.19 -2.21
N LEU A 238 5.62 18.11 -1.64
CA LEU A 238 6.40 16.91 -1.31
C LEU A 238 5.60 15.67 -1.74
N SER A 239 6.20 14.87 -2.62
CA SER A 239 5.67 13.58 -3.00
C SER A 239 6.61 12.49 -2.54
N TYR A 240 6.09 11.55 -1.74
CA TYR A 240 6.77 10.34 -1.31
C TYR A 240 5.94 9.14 -1.77
N VAL A 241 6.17 8.73 -3.00
CA VAL A 241 5.53 7.55 -3.60
C VAL A 241 6.56 6.44 -3.67
N GLU A 242 6.25 5.30 -3.05
CA GLU A 242 7.16 4.15 -2.92
C GLU A 242 6.45 2.83 -3.25
N PRO A 243 6.35 2.45 -4.53
CA PRO A 243 5.60 1.26 -4.96
C PRO A 243 6.14 -0.09 -4.45
N TYR A 244 7.29 -0.06 -3.77
CA TYR A 244 7.88 -1.25 -3.13
C TYR A 244 7.56 -1.34 -1.64
N ALA A 245 6.93 -0.34 -1.06
CA ALA A 245 6.37 -0.44 0.28
C ALA A 245 5.13 -1.35 0.24
N SER A 246 4.93 -2.10 1.30
CA SER A 246 3.79 -3.02 1.39
C SER A 246 2.48 -2.31 1.67
N SER A 247 2.55 -1.12 2.24
CA SER A 247 1.39 -0.32 2.65
C SER A 247 1.79 1.11 2.98
N ALA A 248 0.85 2.05 2.98
CA ALA A 248 1.06 3.41 3.45
C ALA A 248 1.37 3.43 4.96
N CYS A 249 0.79 2.52 5.75
CA CYS A 249 1.11 2.34 7.17
C CYS A 249 2.57 1.96 7.41
N GLU A 250 3.19 1.13 6.56
CA GLU A 250 4.63 0.85 6.60
C GLU A 250 5.43 2.14 6.45
N MET A 251 5.11 2.94 5.43
CA MET A 251 5.80 4.21 5.16
C MET A 251 5.64 5.21 6.29
N VAL A 252 4.45 5.34 6.87
CA VAL A 252 4.19 6.22 8.01
C VAL A 252 4.92 5.73 9.27
N ALA A 253 4.99 4.41 9.50
CA ALA A 253 5.77 3.84 10.60
C ALA A 253 7.27 4.14 10.46
N GLU A 254 7.81 4.20 9.26
CA GLU A 254 9.19 4.64 9.01
C GLU A 254 9.35 6.15 9.28
N VAL A 255 8.43 6.98 8.79
CA VAL A 255 8.46 8.43 9.04
C VAL A 255 8.45 8.73 10.53
N LEU A 256 7.61 8.04 11.32
CA LEU A 256 7.55 8.18 12.78
C LEU A 256 8.90 7.94 13.48
N GLN A 257 9.74 7.08 12.92
CA GLN A 257 11.06 6.77 13.49
C GLN A 257 12.11 7.84 13.18
N TYR A 258 11.92 8.66 12.13
CA TYR A 258 12.92 9.61 11.65
C TYR A 258 12.54 11.08 11.80
N ILE A 259 11.26 11.40 12.02
CA ILE A 259 10.78 12.79 11.97
C ILE A 259 11.08 13.59 13.25
N GLY A 260 11.39 12.93 14.36
CA GLY A 260 11.71 13.55 15.65
C GLY A 260 13.06 13.09 16.19
N ASP A 261 13.74 13.96 16.94
CA ASP A 261 15.08 13.70 17.50
C ASP A 261 15.05 12.54 18.52
N ASP A 262 13.99 12.45 19.34
CA ASP A 262 13.81 11.42 20.38
C ASP A 262 12.79 10.33 19.99
N GLY A 263 12.32 10.32 18.75
CA GLY A 263 11.22 9.47 18.28
C GLY A 263 9.86 9.91 18.82
N ILE A 264 8.80 9.58 18.08
CA ILE A 264 7.43 9.92 18.46
C ILE A 264 6.80 8.74 19.18
N LYS A 265 6.26 8.99 20.40
CA LYS A 265 5.48 8.01 21.15
C LYS A 265 4.06 7.93 20.57
N ILE A 266 3.67 6.74 20.16
CA ILE A 266 2.32 6.44 19.69
C ILE A 266 1.54 5.67 20.77
N LYS A 267 0.23 5.90 20.84
CA LYS A 267 -0.64 5.17 21.78
C LYS A 267 -0.98 3.78 21.24
N PRO A 268 -1.34 2.81 22.09
CA PRO A 268 -1.67 1.45 21.64
C PRO A 268 -2.79 1.38 20.59
N ALA A 269 -3.80 2.26 20.66
CA ALA A 269 -4.87 2.31 19.67
C ALA A 269 -4.38 2.75 18.29
N GLU A 270 -3.45 3.71 18.24
CA GLU A 270 -2.82 4.21 17.01
C GLU A 270 -1.90 3.15 16.40
N ALA A 271 -1.12 2.49 17.26
CA ALA A 271 -0.27 1.37 16.85
C ALA A 271 -1.09 0.19 16.31
N ASP A 272 -2.24 -0.12 16.90
CA ASP A 272 -3.17 -1.14 16.41
C ASP A 272 -3.73 -0.77 15.03
N ALA A 273 -4.13 0.50 14.82
CA ALA A 273 -4.68 0.95 13.55
C ALA A 273 -3.66 0.84 12.41
N MET A 274 -2.43 1.30 12.63
CA MET A 274 -1.35 1.18 11.63
C MET A 274 -0.95 -0.28 11.39
N TYR A 275 -0.86 -1.09 12.45
CA TYR A 275 -0.56 -2.52 12.34
C TYR A 275 -1.65 -3.25 11.55
N ALA A 276 -2.92 -2.86 11.73
CA ALA A 276 -4.06 -3.41 11.00
C ALA A 276 -3.95 -3.12 9.48
N GLY A 277 -3.56 -1.90 9.09
CA GLY A 277 -3.31 -1.55 7.70
C GLY A 277 -2.26 -2.46 7.07
N ILE A 278 -1.10 -2.61 7.70
CA ILE A 278 -0.05 -3.53 7.21
C ILE A 278 -0.58 -4.96 7.07
N VAL A 279 -1.33 -5.46 8.04
CA VAL A 279 -1.85 -6.84 8.04
C VAL A 279 -2.81 -7.08 6.88
N ILE A 280 -3.70 -6.13 6.60
CA ILE A 280 -4.69 -6.25 5.50
C ILE A 280 -4.00 -6.19 4.15
N ASP A 281 -3.19 -5.19 3.90
CA ASP A 281 -2.52 -5.00 2.60
C ASP A 281 -1.55 -6.12 2.24
N THR A 282 -0.93 -6.70 3.26
CA THR A 282 -0.02 -7.83 3.07
C THR A 282 -0.70 -9.19 3.12
N ASN A 283 -2.03 -9.25 3.26
CA ASN A 283 -2.75 -10.49 3.53
C ASN A 283 -2.08 -11.32 4.63
N ASN A 284 -1.96 -10.75 5.83
CA ASN A 284 -1.26 -11.35 6.98
C ASN A 284 0.23 -11.67 6.71
N PHE A 285 0.96 -10.77 6.09
CA PHE A 285 2.37 -10.90 5.71
C PHE A 285 2.66 -11.99 4.68
N MET A 286 1.65 -12.47 3.96
CA MET A 286 1.83 -13.45 2.89
C MET A 286 2.21 -12.82 1.55
N ASN A 287 1.75 -11.60 1.29
CA ASN A 287 1.95 -10.89 0.02
C ASN A 287 2.77 -9.62 0.26
N GLN A 288 3.71 -9.33 -0.64
CA GLN A 288 4.49 -8.08 -0.70
C GLN A 288 5.20 -7.68 0.61
N ALA A 289 5.29 -8.57 1.61
CA ALA A 289 5.97 -8.29 2.86
C ALA A 289 7.49 -8.46 2.72
N GLY A 290 8.21 -7.36 2.81
CA GLY A 290 9.68 -7.32 2.83
C GLY A 290 10.23 -7.11 4.24
N VAL A 291 11.56 -6.98 4.36
CA VAL A 291 12.23 -6.70 5.65
C VAL A 291 11.69 -5.42 6.28
N ARG A 292 11.47 -4.36 5.49
CA ARG A 292 10.89 -3.08 5.96
C ARG A 292 9.51 -3.27 6.60
N THR A 293 8.67 -4.13 6.02
CA THR A 293 7.34 -4.45 6.55
C THR A 293 7.44 -5.07 7.94
N PHE A 294 8.34 -6.03 8.13
CA PHE A 294 8.57 -6.65 9.44
C PHE A 294 9.20 -5.67 10.44
N GLU A 295 10.08 -4.78 10.01
CA GLU A 295 10.64 -3.72 10.87
C GLU A 295 9.58 -2.73 11.32
N ALA A 296 8.70 -2.27 10.40
CA ALA A 296 7.55 -1.43 10.72
C ALA A 296 6.59 -2.14 11.70
N ALA A 297 6.27 -3.40 11.43
CA ALA A 297 5.44 -4.21 12.32
C ALA A 297 6.09 -4.38 13.71
N ALA A 298 7.40 -4.60 13.79
CA ALA A 298 8.15 -4.70 15.05
C ALA A 298 8.16 -3.36 15.80
N PHE A 299 8.31 -2.23 15.09
CA PHE A 299 8.20 -0.89 15.67
C PHE A 299 6.81 -0.67 16.29
N LEU A 300 5.75 -0.97 15.56
CA LEU A 300 4.37 -0.85 16.06
C LEU A 300 4.12 -1.76 17.25
N ARG A 301 4.63 -2.99 17.24
CA ARG A 301 4.56 -3.91 18.38
C ARG A 301 5.23 -3.37 19.64
N ARG A 302 6.42 -2.78 19.50
CA ARG A 302 7.12 -2.12 20.62
C ARG A 302 6.34 -0.94 21.20
N ASN A 303 5.54 -0.29 20.35
CA ASN A 303 4.66 0.83 20.75
C ASN A 303 3.25 0.37 21.18
N GLY A 304 3.03 -0.89 21.43
CA GLY A 304 1.82 -1.43 22.04
C GLY A 304 0.76 -1.98 21.09
N ALA A 305 1.05 -2.12 19.79
CA ALA A 305 0.15 -2.84 18.90
C ALA A 305 -0.04 -4.29 19.38
N ASP A 306 -1.27 -4.78 19.38
CA ASP A 306 -1.61 -6.12 19.83
C ASP A 306 -2.31 -6.93 18.76
N VAL A 307 -1.67 -8.02 18.33
CA VAL A 307 -2.16 -8.89 17.25
C VAL A 307 -3.55 -9.45 17.54
N VAL A 308 -3.83 -9.76 18.81
CA VAL A 308 -5.12 -10.33 19.20
C VAL A 308 -6.21 -9.26 19.14
N ARG A 309 -5.91 -8.03 19.62
CA ARG A 309 -6.85 -6.90 19.47
C ARG A 309 -7.13 -6.59 18.01
N VAL A 310 -6.08 -6.51 17.16
CA VAL A 310 -6.23 -6.25 15.73
C VAL A 310 -7.06 -7.34 15.05
N ARG A 311 -6.78 -8.63 15.31
CA ARG A 311 -7.59 -9.72 14.76
C ARG A 311 -9.06 -9.68 15.20
N LYS A 312 -9.34 -9.16 16.40
CA LYS A 312 -10.73 -9.01 16.86
C LYS A 312 -11.48 -7.92 16.09
N LEU A 313 -10.80 -6.91 15.54
CA LEU A 313 -11.41 -5.86 14.72
C LEU A 313 -11.94 -6.42 13.39
N PHE A 314 -11.32 -7.46 12.86
CA PHE A 314 -11.67 -8.10 11.60
C PHE A 314 -12.52 -9.37 11.77
N ARG A 315 -13.12 -9.57 12.94
CA ARG A 315 -14.05 -10.69 13.10
C ARG A 315 -15.33 -10.42 12.33
N ASP A 316 -15.65 -11.34 11.45
CA ASP A 316 -16.94 -11.33 10.78
C ASP A 316 -18.06 -11.34 11.80
N ARG A 317 -19.12 -10.57 11.54
CA ARG A 317 -20.37 -10.70 12.26
C ARG A 317 -21.00 -12.05 11.89
N LEU A 318 -21.83 -12.58 12.76
CA LEU A 318 -22.48 -13.87 12.52
C LEU A 318 -23.30 -13.89 11.22
N GLU A 319 -23.91 -12.76 10.89
CA GLU A 319 -24.67 -12.55 9.65
C GLU A 319 -23.76 -12.64 8.41
N ASP A 320 -22.61 -11.97 8.45
CA ASP A 320 -21.63 -11.97 7.36
C ASP A 320 -21.05 -13.37 7.12
N TYR A 321 -20.74 -14.08 8.22
CA TYR A 321 -20.28 -15.47 8.15
C TYR A 321 -21.34 -16.39 7.54
N ARG A 322 -22.61 -16.23 7.93
CA ARG A 322 -23.74 -17.01 7.38
C ARG A 322 -23.93 -16.72 5.90
N ALA A 323 -23.90 -15.44 5.49
CA ALA A 323 -24.05 -15.05 4.09
C ALA A 323 -22.94 -15.64 3.22
N ARG A 324 -21.68 -15.60 3.72
CA ARG A 324 -20.55 -16.23 3.02
C ARG A 324 -20.70 -17.75 2.92
N ALA A 325 -21.12 -18.42 4.00
CA ALA A 325 -21.35 -19.86 4.01
C ALA A 325 -22.46 -20.25 3.02
N GLU A 326 -23.53 -19.48 2.95
CA GLU A 326 -24.63 -19.69 1.99
C GLU A 326 -24.16 -19.47 0.54
N ALA A 327 -23.36 -18.46 0.28
CA ALA A 327 -22.78 -18.23 -1.04
C ALA A 327 -21.87 -19.40 -1.47
N ILE A 328 -21.04 -19.91 -0.58
CA ILE A 328 -20.18 -21.08 -0.85
C ILE A 328 -21.05 -22.33 -1.13
N GLN A 329 -22.09 -22.55 -0.33
CA GLN A 329 -22.98 -23.69 -0.50
C GLN A 329 -23.73 -23.69 -1.83
N LYS A 330 -24.09 -22.49 -2.33
CA LYS A 330 -24.78 -22.29 -3.60
C LYS A 330 -23.85 -22.16 -4.81
N ALA A 331 -22.54 -22.21 -4.60
CA ALA A 331 -21.57 -22.05 -5.67
C ALA A 331 -21.59 -23.25 -6.62
N GLU A 332 -21.68 -22.97 -7.91
CA GLU A 332 -21.59 -23.95 -8.99
C GLU A 332 -20.19 -23.90 -9.61
N ILE A 333 -19.59 -25.06 -9.82
CA ILE A 333 -18.27 -25.15 -10.46
C ILE A 333 -18.45 -25.16 -11.98
N TYR A 334 -17.96 -24.14 -12.63
CA TYR A 334 -17.99 -23.99 -14.09
C TYR A 334 -16.64 -24.31 -14.70
N HIS A 335 -16.61 -25.21 -15.67
CA HIS A 335 -15.40 -25.70 -16.35
C HIS A 335 -14.27 -26.19 -15.41
N GLY A 336 -14.61 -26.64 -14.19
CA GLY A 336 -13.63 -27.16 -13.23
C GLY A 336 -12.62 -26.11 -12.68
N ALA A 337 -12.79 -24.85 -13.04
CA ALA A 337 -11.84 -23.78 -12.69
C ALA A 337 -12.50 -22.54 -12.08
N PHE A 338 -13.79 -22.36 -12.26
CA PHE A 338 -14.51 -21.18 -11.78
C PHE A 338 -15.63 -21.62 -10.83
N ALA A 339 -15.74 -20.94 -9.68
CA ALA A 339 -16.88 -21.06 -8.79
C ALA A 339 -17.79 -19.85 -9.00
N ILE A 340 -19.06 -20.07 -9.36
CA ILE A 340 -20.04 -19.01 -9.59
C ILE A 340 -21.12 -19.15 -8.55
N SER A 341 -21.39 -18.09 -7.80
CA SER A 341 -22.49 -18.03 -6.84
C SER A 341 -23.30 -16.76 -7.03
N VAL A 342 -24.62 -16.90 -7.02
CA VAL A 342 -25.55 -15.77 -7.01
C VAL A 342 -25.97 -15.51 -5.57
N CYS A 343 -25.53 -14.40 -5.02
CA CYS A 343 -25.84 -14.01 -3.66
C CYS A 343 -27.16 -13.23 -3.63
N PRO A 344 -28.10 -13.52 -2.71
CA PRO A 344 -29.30 -12.71 -2.54
C PRO A 344 -28.91 -11.31 -2.06
N SER A 345 -29.57 -10.28 -2.59
CA SER A 345 -29.33 -8.88 -2.21
C SER A 345 -29.92 -8.50 -0.86
N GLU A 346 -30.82 -9.31 -0.32
CA GLU A 346 -31.48 -9.05 0.96
C GLU A 346 -30.59 -9.49 2.12
N GLY A 347 -30.33 -8.57 3.07
CA GLY A 347 -29.57 -8.84 4.30
C GLY A 347 -28.05 -8.65 4.21
N LEU A 348 -27.50 -8.28 3.06
CA LEU A 348 -26.09 -7.93 2.91
C LEU A 348 -25.89 -6.41 2.95
N GLU A 349 -25.07 -5.91 3.88
CA GLU A 349 -24.69 -4.49 3.92
C GLU A 349 -23.83 -4.11 2.71
N SER A 350 -23.04 -5.03 2.18
CA SER A 350 -22.19 -4.81 1.00
C SER A 350 -21.86 -6.12 0.28
N PRO A 351 -21.78 -6.14 -1.05
CA PRO A 351 -21.29 -7.28 -1.83
C PRO A 351 -19.89 -7.74 -1.43
N THR A 352 -19.06 -6.82 -0.92
CA THR A 352 -17.68 -7.08 -0.48
C THR A 352 -17.60 -8.00 0.75
N VAL A 353 -18.70 -8.19 1.49
CA VAL A 353 -18.78 -9.11 2.62
C VAL A 353 -18.66 -10.58 2.18
N VAL A 354 -19.07 -10.88 0.96
CA VAL A 354 -19.10 -12.26 0.43
C VAL A 354 -17.89 -12.53 -0.50
N GLY A 355 -17.36 -11.51 -1.14
CA GLY A 355 -16.15 -11.58 -1.98
C GLY A 355 -14.89 -11.50 -1.13
#